data_19df820b8beab8c3d24aec4985723d6a
#
_entry.id   19df820b8beab8c3d24aec4985723d6a
#
_cell.length_a   1.000
_cell.length_b   1.000
_cell.length_c   1.000
_cell.angle_alpha   90.00
_cell.angle_beta   90.00
_cell.angle_gamma   90.00
#
_symmetry.space_group_name_H-M   'P 1'
#
loop_
_entity.id
_entity.type
_entity.pdbx_description
1 polymer ?
#
loop_
_entity_poly.entity_id
_entity_poly.type
_entity_poly.pdbx_seq_one_letter_code
_entity_poly.pdbx_strand_id
1 'polypeptide(L)'
;MQVLPYLVLAILTILASVAPAVLYSLVVWWLDRYEKEPWGLLAATFVWGAIPAILLSLVAEFVLGIPFAGLFDEAAAQLITGSVVAPIVEETAKAVAIGLVFIVFRPEIDGVLDGIVYGALVGFGFAMTENALYFLGALMEGGVGTWLMVVFTRTMVFGLNHGLFSGIVGMGFGYAAITRSRWKRWAAPVVALVAAILVHAVHNLSVSLAAQMCWPILISLANDWGGVIILLIMVLLSWDREKGWITQELSDEVSAGTLSQDDYETAVLYGRRVAAQWRALYSYGLGEARRVRRYHQMATELAFAKRRQRDAPGDKAGE
;
A
#
# COMPACT_ATOMS: atom_id res chain seq x y z
N MET A 1 -40.13 -16.66 -1.55
CA MET A 1 -39.91 -15.20 -1.54
C MET A 1 -38.91 -14.69 -0.49
N GLN A 2 -38.51 -15.49 0.53
CA GLN A 2 -37.55 -15.01 1.59
C GLN A 2 -36.05 -15.03 1.20
N VAL A 3 -35.67 -15.76 0.16
CA VAL A 3 -34.22 -15.89 -0.24
C VAL A 3 -33.68 -14.64 -0.94
N LEU A 4 -34.52 -13.92 -1.69
CA LEU A 4 -34.12 -12.77 -2.48
C LEU A 4 -33.51 -11.62 -1.65
N PRO A 5 -34.06 -11.21 -0.49
CA PRO A 5 -33.44 -10.18 0.35
C PRO A 5 -32.06 -10.58 0.86
N TYR A 6 -31.89 -11.83 1.26
CA TYR A 6 -30.57 -12.32 1.73
C TYR A 6 -29.52 -12.37 0.62
N LEU A 7 -29.92 -12.74 -0.60
CA LEU A 7 -29.03 -12.71 -1.77
C LEU A 7 -28.60 -11.28 -2.09
N VAL A 8 -29.53 -10.31 -2.06
CA VAL A 8 -29.23 -8.90 -2.28
C VAL A 8 -28.25 -8.37 -1.22
N LEU A 9 -28.48 -8.66 0.06
CA LEU A 9 -27.58 -8.26 1.14
C LEU A 9 -26.19 -8.91 1.04
N ALA A 10 -26.10 -10.16 0.62
CA ALA A 10 -24.83 -10.84 0.38
C ALA A 10 -24.05 -10.16 -0.77
N ILE A 11 -24.71 -9.82 -1.87
CA ILE A 11 -24.11 -9.10 -2.99
C ILE A 11 -23.65 -7.71 -2.53
N LEU A 12 -24.47 -6.97 -1.78
CA LEU A 12 -24.10 -5.66 -1.25
C LEU A 12 -22.92 -5.74 -0.29
N THR A 13 -22.83 -6.78 0.53
CA THR A 13 -21.69 -7.03 1.42
C THR A 13 -20.38 -7.23 0.61
N ILE A 14 -20.43 -8.04 -0.44
CA ILE A 14 -19.28 -8.24 -1.34
C ILE A 14 -18.90 -6.92 -2.02
N LEU A 15 -19.87 -6.20 -2.57
CA LEU A 15 -19.59 -4.91 -3.22
C LEU A 15 -19.03 -3.87 -2.25
N ALA A 16 -19.56 -3.81 -1.02
CA ALA A 16 -19.08 -2.90 0.01
C ALA A 16 -17.63 -3.20 0.46
N SER A 17 -17.20 -4.45 0.39
CA SER A 17 -15.81 -4.82 0.71
C SER A 17 -14.86 -4.63 -0.49
N VAL A 18 -15.28 -5.02 -1.69
CA VAL A 18 -14.42 -4.99 -2.90
C VAL A 18 -14.23 -3.58 -3.45
N ALA A 19 -15.32 -2.81 -3.58
CA ALA A 19 -15.25 -1.52 -4.27
C ALA A 19 -14.31 -0.51 -3.60
N PRO A 20 -14.32 -0.30 -2.26
CA PRO A 20 -13.37 0.59 -1.60
C PRO A 20 -11.93 0.09 -1.71
N ALA A 21 -11.67 -1.21 -1.54
CA ALA A 21 -10.34 -1.78 -1.64
C ALA A 21 -9.72 -1.56 -3.03
N VAL A 22 -10.50 -1.80 -4.09
CA VAL A 22 -10.08 -1.52 -5.47
C VAL A 22 -9.88 -0.02 -5.70
N LEU A 23 -10.80 0.82 -5.23
CA LEU A 23 -10.68 2.27 -5.38
C LEU A 23 -9.40 2.81 -4.73
N TYR A 24 -9.12 2.42 -3.49
CA TYR A 24 -7.91 2.85 -2.77
C TYR A 24 -6.63 2.30 -3.43
N SER A 25 -6.66 1.06 -3.94
CA SER A 25 -5.56 0.51 -4.72
C SER A 25 -5.30 1.30 -6.00
N LEU A 26 -6.34 1.73 -6.70
CA LEU A 26 -6.22 2.59 -7.88
C LEU A 26 -5.69 3.98 -7.55
N VAL A 27 -6.07 4.55 -6.40
CA VAL A 27 -5.53 5.83 -5.91
C VAL A 27 -4.04 5.70 -5.64
N VAL A 28 -3.61 4.66 -4.92
CA VAL A 28 -2.18 4.43 -4.64
C VAL A 28 -1.39 4.17 -5.91
N TRP A 29 -1.90 3.36 -6.83
CA TRP A 29 -1.31 3.19 -8.15
C TRP A 29 -1.21 4.52 -8.93
N TRP A 30 -2.19 5.41 -8.79
CA TRP A 30 -2.14 6.73 -9.45
C TRP A 30 -1.08 7.63 -8.82
N LEU A 31 -0.83 7.52 -7.50
CA LEU A 31 0.22 8.27 -6.80
C LEU A 31 1.63 7.93 -7.29
N ASP A 32 1.85 6.73 -7.80
CA ASP A 32 3.07 6.37 -8.50
C ASP A 32 3.10 7.02 -9.90
N ARG A 33 3.85 8.11 -10.02
CA ARG A 33 3.71 9.04 -11.17
C ARG A 33 4.72 8.79 -12.29
N TYR A 34 5.94 8.46 -11.94
CA TYR A 34 7.05 8.50 -12.88
C TYR A 34 7.40 7.13 -13.44
N GLU A 35 7.55 6.14 -12.64
CA GLU A 35 7.79 4.75 -13.05
C GLU A 35 6.64 3.88 -12.53
N LYS A 36 5.88 3.28 -13.44
CA LYS A 36 4.71 2.46 -13.07
C LYS A 36 5.11 1.02 -12.85
N GLU A 37 4.74 0.50 -11.71
CA GLU A 37 4.94 -0.89 -11.37
C GLU A 37 4.18 -1.86 -12.29
N PRO A 38 4.74 -3.07 -12.55
CA PRO A 38 4.09 -4.08 -13.39
C PRO A 38 2.74 -4.53 -12.81
N TRP A 39 1.68 -4.43 -13.61
CA TRP A 39 0.32 -4.81 -13.20
C TRP A 39 0.21 -6.24 -12.62
N GLY A 40 0.99 -7.18 -13.18
CA GLY A 40 1.02 -8.56 -12.69
C GLY A 40 1.53 -8.66 -11.26
N LEU A 41 2.53 -7.87 -10.90
CA LEU A 41 3.11 -7.86 -9.57
C LEU A 41 2.22 -7.11 -8.57
N LEU A 42 1.62 -5.99 -9.00
CA LEU A 42 0.60 -5.27 -8.21
C LEU A 42 -0.59 -6.18 -7.89
N ALA A 43 -1.11 -6.89 -8.90
CA ALA A 43 -2.19 -7.84 -8.70
C ALA A 43 -1.80 -9.01 -7.78
N ALA A 44 -0.59 -9.54 -7.92
CA ALA A 44 -0.09 -10.62 -7.09
C ALA A 44 0.03 -10.20 -5.61
N THR A 45 0.52 -9.00 -5.34
CA THR A 45 0.62 -8.46 -3.96
C THR A 45 -0.76 -8.20 -3.35
N PHE A 46 -1.70 -7.66 -4.12
CA PHE A 46 -3.08 -7.50 -3.67
C PHE A 46 -3.73 -8.86 -3.35
N VAL A 47 -3.59 -9.85 -4.24
CA VAL A 47 -4.13 -11.21 -4.04
C VAL A 47 -3.48 -11.90 -2.84
N TRP A 48 -2.17 -11.68 -2.62
CA TRP A 48 -1.52 -12.20 -1.42
C TRP A 48 -2.19 -11.69 -0.14
N GLY A 49 -2.45 -10.39 -0.05
CA GLY A 49 -3.20 -9.81 1.06
C GLY A 49 -4.58 -10.43 1.21
N ALA A 50 -5.32 -10.52 0.11
CA ALA A 50 -6.71 -10.95 0.09
C ALA A 50 -6.91 -12.44 0.45
N ILE A 51 -5.94 -13.31 0.22
CA ILE A 51 -6.10 -14.76 0.40
C ILE A 51 -5.01 -15.36 1.31
N PRO A 52 -3.72 -15.46 0.93
CA PRO A 52 -2.73 -16.10 1.79
C PRO A 52 -2.57 -15.42 3.14
N ALA A 53 -2.44 -14.09 3.17
CA ALA A 53 -2.19 -13.37 4.41
C ALA A 53 -3.36 -13.52 5.39
N ILE A 54 -4.60 -13.34 4.94
CA ILE A 54 -5.78 -13.49 5.82
C ILE A 54 -5.93 -14.92 6.34
N LEU A 55 -5.71 -15.94 5.51
CA LEU A 55 -5.81 -17.34 5.95
C LEU A 55 -4.73 -17.67 6.97
N LEU A 56 -3.49 -17.23 6.75
CA LEU A 56 -2.40 -17.42 7.70
C LEU A 56 -2.69 -16.71 9.03
N SER A 57 -3.25 -15.49 8.96
CA SER A 57 -3.60 -14.70 10.14
C SER A 57 -4.68 -15.38 10.95
N LEU A 58 -5.79 -15.80 10.34
CA LEU A 58 -6.90 -16.46 11.03
C LEU A 58 -6.44 -17.74 11.75
N VAL A 59 -5.61 -18.56 11.09
CA VAL A 59 -5.07 -19.78 11.70
C VAL A 59 -4.12 -19.45 12.87
N ALA A 60 -3.21 -18.50 12.66
CA ALA A 60 -2.24 -18.15 13.68
C ALA A 60 -2.88 -17.45 14.88
N GLU A 61 -3.85 -16.55 14.67
CA GLU A 61 -4.61 -15.90 15.73
C GLU A 61 -5.40 -16.91 16.56
N PHE A 62 -6.05 -17.88 15.91
CA PHE A 62 -6.75 -18.95 16.61
C PHE A 62 -5.77 -19.74 17.51
N VAL A 63 -4.64 -20.20 16.95
CA VAL A 63 -3.66 -21.01 17.70
C VAL A 63 -3.02 -20.20 18.83
N LEU A 64 -2.59 -18.97 18.56
CA LEU A 64 -1.93 -18.10 19.54
C LEU A 64 -2.91 -17.50 20.57
N GLY A 65 -4.21 -17.48 20.28
CA GLY A 65 -5.26 -17.05 21.19
C GLY A 65 -5.58 -18.09 22.28
N ILE A 66 -5.34 -19.39 22.02
CA ILE A 66 -5.64 -20.47 22.98
C ILE A 66 -5.06 -20.25 24.38
N PRO A 67 -3.77 -19.88 24.55
CA PRO A 67 -3.20 -19.64 25.87
C PRO A 67 -3.92 -18.54 26.65
N PHE A 68 -4.33 -17.48 25.97
CA PHE A 68 -5.00 -16.34 26.60
C PHE A 68 -6.41 -16.70 27.06
N ALA A 69 -7.14 -17.49 26.26
CA ALA A 69 -8.46 -18.01 26.63
C ALA A 69 -8.40 -18.92 27.88
N GLY A 70 -7.26 -19.57 28.15
CA GLY A 70 -7.07 -20.37 29.33
C GLY A 70 -6.58 -19.62 30.58
N LEU A 71 -6.01 -18.41 30.40
CA LEU A 71 -5.37 -17.65 31.49
C LEU A 71 -6.19 -16.45 31.96
N PHE A 72 -7.07 -15.93 31.11
CA PHE A 72 -7.84 -14.70 31.33
C PHE A 72 -9.34 -14.97 31.17
N ASP A 73 -10.16 -14.05 31.69
CA ASP A 73 -11.58 -14.02 31.34
C ASP A 73 -11.78 -13.71 29.84
N GLU A 74 -12.96 -13.99 29.32
CA GLU A 74 -13.27 -13.91 27.89
C GLU A 74 -13.03 -12.50 27.33
N ALA A 75 -13.41 -11.45 28.07
CA ALA A 75 -13.25 -10.07 27.62
C ALA A 75 -11.77 -9.66 27.53
N ALA A 76 -10.97 -10.03 28.55
CA ALA A 76 -9.53 -9.76 28.54
C ALA A 76 -8.80 -10.59 27.47
N ALA A 77 -9.17 -11.87 27.31
CA ALA A 77 -8.61 -12.72 26.26
C ALA A 77 -8.90 -12.17 24.86
N GLN A 78 -10.13 -11.73 24.57
CA GLN A 78 -10.51 -11.12 23.30
C GLN A 78 -9.76 -9.80 23.06
N LEU A 79 -9.64 -8.95 24.10
CA LEU A 79 -8.92 -7.67 24.00
C LEU A 79 -7.43 -7.91 23.66
N ILE A 80 -6.77 -8.85 24.35
CA ILE A 80 -5.36 -9.17 24.10
C ILE A 80 -5.18 -9.76 22.70
N THR A 81 -6.01 -10.72 22.32
CA THR A 81 -5.92 -11.36 21.01
C THR A 81 -6.14 -10.35 19.89
N GLY A 82 -7.20 -9.54 19.97
CA GLY A 82 -7.52 -8.56 18.93
C GLY A 82 -6.55 -7.36 18.87
N SER A 83 -6.02 -6.92 20.04
CA SER A 83 -5.19 -5.69 20.06
C SER A 83 -3.68 -5.95 20.04
N VAL A 84 -3.24 -7.17 20.33
CA VAL A 84 -1.80 -7.50 20.37
C VAL A 84 -1.47 -8.65 19.42
N VAL A 85 -2.16 -9.78 19.52
CA VAL A 85 -1.83 -10.97 18.71
C VAL A 85 -2.16 -10.72 17.25
N ALA A 86 -3.36 -10.22 16.95
CA ALA A 86 -3.80 -9.98 15.57
C ALA A 86 -2.86 -9.01 14.82
N PRO A 87 -2.51 -7.81 15.33
CA PRO A 87 -1.55 -6.93 14.64
C PRO A 87 -0.19 -7.58 14.35
N ILE A 88 0.35 -8.37 15.29
CA ILE A 88 1.64 -9.05 15.11
C ILE A 88 1.54 -10.07 13.97
N VAL A 89 0.52 -10.90 13.99
CA VAL A 89 0.33 -11.96 13.01
C VAL A 89 0.03 -11.41 11.64
N GLU A 90 -0.91 -10.47 11.56
CA GLU A 90 -1.37 -9.89 10.31
C GLU A 90 -0.28 -9.10 9.60
N GLU A 91 0.41 -8.17 10.29
CA GLU A 91 1.45 -7.37 9.66
C GLU A 91 2.65 -8.24 9.27
N THR A 92 2.94 -9.31 10.03
CA THR A 92 3.98 -10.28 9.65
C THR A 92 3.58 -11.06 8.40
N ALA A 93 2.34 -11.55 8.30
CA ALA A 93 1.86 -12.28 7.13
C ALA A 93 1.82 -11.40 5.87
N LYS A 94 1.44 -10.13 6.01
CA LYS A 94 1.47 -9.13 4.94
C LYS A 94 2.91 -8.78 4.53
N ALA A 95 3.82 -8.63 5.50
CA ALA A 95 5.23 -8.32 5.25
C ALA A 95 5.96 -9.40 4.43
N VAL A 96 5.54 -10.66 4.51
CA VAL A 96 6.11 -11.76 3.70
C VAL A 96 5.99 -11.46 2.21
N ALA A 97 4.83 -10.95 1.72
CA ALA A 97 4.68 -10.60 0.30
C ALA A 97 5.66 -9.52 -0.12
N ILE A 98 5.76 -8.45 0.68
CA ILE A 98 6.64 -7.31 0.39
C ILE A 98 8.10 -7.76 0.39
N GLY A 99 8.47 -8.61 1.36
CA GLY A 99 9.80 -9.22 1.43
C GLY A 99 10.11 -10.12 0.24
N LEU A 100 9.13 -10.89 -0.26
CA LEU A 100 9.28 -11.70 -1.47
C LEU A 100 9.51 -10.83 -2.71
N VAL A 101 8.74 -9.74 -2.88
CA VAL A 101 8.96 -8.79 -3.97
C VAL A 101 10.37 -8.19 -3.86
N PHE A 102 10.78 -7.75 -2.68
CA PHE A 102 12.11 -7.19 -2.45
C PHE A 102 13.27 -8.16 -2.75
N ILE A 103 13.09 -9.46 -2.51
CA ILE A 103 14.14 -10.47 -2.74
C ILE A 103 14.13 -10.96 -4.18
N VAL A 104 12.94 -11.29 -4.73
CA VAL A 104 12.79 -11.97 -6.02
C VAL A 104 12.72 -10.97 -7.18
N PHE A 105 12.03 -9.85 -6.96
CA PHE A 105 11.79 -8.80 -7.96
C PHE A 105 12.52 -7.50 -7.58
N ARG A 106 13.74 -7.63 -7.11
CA ARG A 106 14.53 -6.51 -6.58
C ARG A 106 14.62 -5.27 -7.49
N PRO A 107 14.67 -5.37 -8.83
CA PRO A 107 14.64 -4.21 -9.71
C PRO A 107 13.37 -3.37 -9.62
N GLU A 108 12.27 -3.97 -9.18
CA GLU A 108 10.95 -3.35 -9.08
C GLU A 108 10.75 -2.57 -7.75
N ILE A 109 11.69 -2.63 -6.80
CA ILE A 109 11.69 -1.81 -5.60
C ILE A 109 13.00 -1.03 -5.59
N ASP A 110 13.03 0.11 -6.23
CA ASP A 110 14.19 0.98 -6.30
C ASP A 110 13.98 2.32 -5.58
N GLY A 111 12.84 2.47 -4.90
CA GLY A 111 12.47 3.64 -4.13
C GLY A 111 11.59 3.36 -2.91
N VAL A 112 11.43 4.41 -2.10
CA VAL A 112 10.51 4.39 -0.95
C VAL A 112 9.06 4.33 -1.42
N LEU A 113 8.75 4.98 -2.55
CA LEU A 113 7.40 5.03 -3.11
C LEU A 113 6.94 3.64 -3.55
N ASP A 114 7.79 2.89 -4.26
CA ASP A 114 7.46 1.53 -4.72
C ASP A 114 7.13 0.63 -3.54
N GLY A 115 7.96 0.69 -2.48
CA GLY A 115 7.69 -0.03 -1.24
C GLY A 115 6.32 0.34 -0.65
N ILE A 116 5.97 1.63 -0.58
CA ILE A 116 4.66 2.10 -0.10
C ILE A 116 3.54 1.55 -1.00
N VAL A 117 3.71 1.58 -2.32
CA VAL A 117 2.71 1.09 -3.29
C VAL A 117 2.47 -0.41 -3.09
N TYR A 118 3.50 -1.25 -3.12
CA TYR A 118 3.35 -2.68 -2.89
C TYR A 118 2.76 -2.99 -1.52
N GLY A 119 3.25 -2.31 -0.46
CA GLY A 119 2.73 -2.47 0.88
C GLY A 119 1.25 -2.12 0.99
N ALA A 120 0.84 -0.98 0.49
CA ALA A 120 -0.55 -0.53 0.52
C ALA A 120 -1.49 -1.49 -0.24
N LEU A 121 -1.04 -2.04 -1.39
CA LEU A 121 -1.84 -3.02 -2.14
C LEU A 121 -2.05 -4.32 -1.37
N VAL A 122 -1.00 -4.84 -0.70
CA VAL A 122 -1.15 -5.99 0.20
C VAL A 122 -2.17 -5.68 1.30
N GLY A 123 -2.06 -4.49 1.92
CA GLY A 123 -2.98 -4.04 2.97
C GLY A 123 -4.42 -3.92 2.48
N PHE A 124 -4.67 -3.35 1.31
CA PHE A 124 -6.03 -3.25 0.76
C PHE A 124 -6.60 -4.59 0.32
N GLY A 125 -5.76 -5.51 -0.18
CA GLY A 125 -6.17 -6.89 -0.44
C GLY A 125 -6.65 -7.57 0.85
N PHE A 126 -5.88 -7.45 1.93
CA PHE A 126 -6.24 -7.98 3.25
C PHE A 126 -7.55 -7.36 3.77
N ALA A 127 -7.63 -6.03 3.75
CA ALA A 127 -8.83 -5.30 4.17
C ALA A 127 -10.09 -5.72 3.41
N MET A 128 -9.97 -6.03 2.12
CA MET A 128 -11.11 -6.49 1.32
C MET A 128 -11.76 -7.74 1.91
N THR A 129 -10.97 -8.75 2.21
CA THR A 129 -11.48 -10.03 2.74
C THR A 129 -11.90 -9.88 4.19
N GLU A 130 -11.11 -9.20 5.00
CA GLU A 130 -11.43 -8.96 6.40
C GLU A 130 -12.74 -8.17 6.54
N ASN A 131 -12.93 -7.10 5.76
CA ASN A 131 -14.18 -6.35 5.74
C ASN A 131 -15.38 -7.19 5.34
N ALA A 132 -15.23 -8.11 4.37
CA ALA A 132 -16.33 -9.02 4.02
C ALA A 132 -16.76 -9.88 5.22
N LEU A 133 -15.79 -10.36 6.02
CA LEU A 133 -16.08 -11.13 7.24
C LEU A 133 -16.76 -10.26 8.31
N TYR A 134 -16.26 -9.05 8.58
CA TYR A 134 -16.86 -8.12 9.54
C TYR A 134 -18.27 -7.69 9.12
N PHE A 135 -18.49 -7.41 7.83
CA PHE A 135 -19.80 -6.99 7.33
C PHE A 135 -20.82 -8.13 7.43
N LEU A 136 -20.38 -9.35 7.13
CA LEU A 136 -21.22 -10.53 7.29
C LEU A 136 -21.59 -10.76 8.76
N GLY A 137 -20.63 -10.70 9.67
CA GLY A 137 -20.86 -10.82 11.12
C GLY A 137 -21.82 -9.73 11.63
N ALA A 138 -21.57 -8.47 11.28
CA ALA A 138 -22.44 -7.35 11.67
C ALA A 138 -23.88 -7.50 11.16
N LEU A 139 -24.05 -8.05 9.95
CA LEU A 139 -25.38 -8.33 9.38
C LEU A 139 -26.10 -9.44 10.14
N MET A 140 -25.38 -10.51 10.49
CA MET A 140 -25.95 -11.68 11.17
C MET A 140 -26.33 -11.41 12.62
N GLU A 141 -25.52 -10.64 13.33
CA GLU A 141 -25.68 -10.37 14.77
C GLU A 141 -26.56 -9.14 15.04
N GLY A 142 -26.39 -8.08 14.26
CA GLY A 142 -27.03 -6.78 14.52
C GLY A 142 -27.96 -6.27 13.41
N GLY A 143 -28.15 -7.04 12.34
CA GLY A 143 -29.02 -6.68 11.23
C GLY A 143 -28.50 -5.50 10.38
N VAL A 144 -29.37 -4.95 9.52
CA VAL A 144 -29.01 -3.94 8.50
C VAL A 144 -28.46 -2.64 9.11
N GLY A 145 -28.97 -2.21 10.26
CA GLY A 145 -28.49 -0.98 10.91
C GLY A 145 -27.03 -1.09 11.36
N THR A 146 -26.67 -2.19 12.03
CA THR A 146 -25.30 -2.48 12.44
C THR A 146 -24.39 -2.68 11.24
N TRP A 147 -24.87 -3.40 10.22
CA TRP A 147 -24.16 -3.57 8.95
C TRP A 147 -23.80 -2.23 8.30
N LEU A 148 -24.76 -1.30 8.16
CA LEU A 148 -24.50 0.04 7.60
C LEU A 148 -23.46 0.81 8.40
N MET A 149 -23.54 0.77 9.73
CA MET A 149 -22.58 1.44 10.61
C MET A 149 -21.17 0.87 10.43
N VAL A 150 -21.03 -0.46 10.42
CA VAL A 150 -19.73 -1.12 10.26
C VAL A 150 -19.16 -0.91 8.86
N VAL A 151 -19.99 -0.97 7.81
CA VAL A 151 -19.58 -0.61 6.44
C VAL A 151 -19.06 0.82 6.40
N PHE A 152 -19.81 1.78 6.91
CA PHE A 152 -19.38 3.19 6.89
C PHE A 152 -18.07 3.42 7.65
N THR A 153 -17.97 2.89 8.86
CA THR A 153 -16.77 3.10 9.69
C THR A 153 -15.54 2.43 9.07
N ARG A 154 -15.64 1.18 8.61
CA ARG A 154 -14.49 0.44 8.07
C ARG A 154 -14.12 0.84 6.64
N THR A 155 -15.04 1.45 5.87
CA THR A 155 -14.70 1.87 4.50
C THR A 155 -14.42 3.36 4.38
N MET A 156 -15.15 4.24 5.10
CA MET A 156 -15.02 5.69 4.94
C MET A 156 -14.11 6.30 6.01
N VAL A 157 -14.27 5.89 7.28
CA VAL A 157 -13.51 6.48 8.39
C VAL A 157 -12.12 5.86 8.49
N PHE A 158 -12.04 4.54 8.42
CA PHE A 158 -10.84 3.74 8.62
C PHE A 158 -10.39 2.94 7.39
N GLY A 159 -10.94 3.24 6.23
CA GLY A 159 -10.70 2.45 5.00
C GLY A 159 -9.26 2.43 4.50
N LEU A 160 -8.42 3.36 4.95
CA LEU A 160 -7.01 3.43 4.58
C LEU A 160 -6.07 2.68 5.54
N ASN A 161 -6.57 2.17 6.69
CA ASN A 161 -5.75 1.65 7.76
C ASN A 161 -4.80 0.53 7.35
N HIS A 162 -5.32 -0.54 6.76
CA HIS A 162 -4.46 -1.65 6.34
C HIS A 162 -3.47 -1.24 5.25
N GLY A 163 -3.87 -0.32 4.37
CA GLY A 163 -2.95 0.31 3.40
C GLY A 163 -1.87 1.13 4.09
N LEU A 164 -2.21 1.85 5.17
CA LEU A 164 -1.26 2.58 6.00
C LEU A 164 -0.28 1.61 6.68
N PHE A 165 -0.77 0.61 7.41
CA PHE A 165 0.07 -0.30 8.20
C PHE A 165 1.06 -1.04 7.31
N SER A 166 0.57 -1.69 6.27
CA SER A 166 1.44 -2.39 5.31
C SER A 166 2.27 -1.43 4.44
N GLY A 167 1.80 -0.20 4.18
CA GLY A 167 2.56 0.86 3.53
C GLY A 167 3.78 1.30 4.34
N ILE A 168 3.67 1.35 5.69
CA ILE A 168 4.81 1.58 6.59
C ILE A 168 5.85 0.47 6.43
N VAL A 169 5.42 -0.80 6.40
CA VAL A 169 6.33 -1.93 6.16
C VAL A 169 7.01 -1.80 4.81
N GLY A 170 6.24 -1.51 3.76
CA GLY A 170 6.75 -1.28 2.41
C GLY A 170 7.76 -0.14 2.33
N MET A 171 7.52 0.98 3.02
CA MET A 171 8.46 2.09 3.15
C MET A 171 9.81 1.63 3.70
N GLY A 172 9.82 0.73 4.69
CA GLY A 172 11.04 0.13 5.25
C GLY A 172 11.82 -0.68 4.22
N PHE A 173 11.15 -1.50 3.40
CA PHE A 173 11.78 -2.24 2.31
C PHE A 173 12.27 -1.32 1.20
N GLY A 174 11.49 -0.31 0.81
CA GLY A 174 11.89 0.70 -0.18
C GLY A 174 13.14 1.48 0.29
N TYR A 175 13.21 1.86 1.55
CA TYR A 175 14.43 2.47 2.10
C TYR A 175 15.63 1.50 2.11
N ALA A 176 15.38 0.21 2.39
CA ALA A 176 16.41 -0.82 2.33
C ALA A 176 16.99 -1.02 0.92
N ALA A 177 16.18 -0.80 -0.12
CA ALA A 177 16.62 -0.89 -1.51
C ALA A 177 17.67 0.18 -1.86
N ILE A 178 17.47 1.41 -1.38
CA ILE A 178 18.29 2.59 -1.76
C ILE A 178 19.44 2.89 -0.80
N THR A 179 19.45 2.31 0.41
CA THR A 179 20.50 2.59 1.39
C THR A 179 21.81 1.87 1.05
N ARG A 180 22.94 2.59 1.16
CA ARG A 180 24.29 2.03 1.00
C ARG A 180 24.79 1.33 2.28
N SER A 181 24.16 1.58 3.41
CA SER A 181 24.58 1.02 4.71
C SER A 181 24.04 -0.40 4.90
N ARG A 182 24.92 -1.39 5.06
CA ARG A 182 24.52 -2.81 5.23
C ARG A 182 23.62 -3.03 6.43
N TRP A 183 23.90 -2.41 7.57
CA TRP A 183 23.08 -2.60 8.76
C TRP A 183 21.68 -1.95 8.60
N LYS A 184 21.60 -0.74 7.99
CA LYS A 184 20.34 -0.06 7.74
C LYS A 184 19.45 -0.84 6.77
N ARG A 185 20.03 -1.55 5.81
CA ARG A 185 19.31 -2.41 4.85
C ARG A 185 18.52 -3.50 5.56
N TRP A 186 19.04 -4.07 6.64
CA TRP A 186 18.34 -5.09 7.42
C TRP A 186 17.48 -4.49 8.53
N ALA A 187 17.95 -3.43 9.16
CA ALA A 187 17.23 -2.80 10.26
C ALA A 187 15.95 -2.09 9.80
N ALA A 188 15.95 -1.44 8.63
CA ALA A 188 14.82 -0.65 8.19
C ALA A 188 13.51 -1.44 8.02
N PRO A 189 13.47 -2.62 7.36
CA PRO A 189 12.26 -3.42 7.28
C PRO A 189 11.77 -3.89 8.65
N VAL A 190 12.69 -4.26 9.55
CA VAL A 190 12.32 -4.71 10.91
C VAL A 190 11.73 -3.56 11.72
N VAL A 191 12.36 -2.39 11.70
CA VAL A 191 11.85 -1.20 12.40
C VAL A 191 10.48 -0.79 11.84
N ALA A 192 10.32 -0.83 10.52
CA ALA A 192 9.06 -0.51 9.86
C ALA A 192 7.95 -1.52 10.21
N LEU A 193 8.28 -2.82 10.27
CA LEU A 193 7.34 -3.85 10.71
C LEU A 193 6.88 -3.62 12.15
N VAL A 194 7.83 -3.35 13.07
CA VAL A 194 7.49 -3.05 14.47
C VAL A 194 6.63 -1.79 14.56
N ALA A 195 6.97 -0.74 13.81
CA ALA A 195 6.16 0.48 13.76
C ALA A 195 4.73 0.21 13.25
N ALA A 196 4.58 -0.57 12.18
CA ALA A 196 3.29 -0.97 11.63
C ALA A 196 2.44 -1.76 12.65
N ILE A 197 3.05 -2.74 13.32
CA ILE A 197 2.40 -3.52 14.40
C ILE A 197 1.93 -2.58 15.52
N LEU A 198 2.76 -1.64 15.95
CA LEU A 198 2.38 -0.71 17.03
C LEU A 198 1.24 0.23 16.60
N VAL A 199 1.30 0.81 15.41
CA VAL A 199 0.24 1.67 14.87
C VAL A 199 -1.07 0.89 14.75
N HIS A 200 -1.02 -0.34 14.26
CA HIS A 200 -2.17 -1.23 14.16
C HIS A 200 -2.72 -1.63 15.55
N ALA A 201 -1.85 -2.00 16.49
CA ALA A 201 -2.24 -2.33 17.86
C ALA A 201 -2.93 -1.15 18.57
N VAL A 202 -2.42 0.07 18.41
CA VAL A 202 -3.06 1.29 18.93
C VAL A 202 -4.44 1.49 18.33
N HIS A 203 -4.60 1.27 17.01
CA HIS A 203 -5.91 1.32 16.35
C HIS A 203 -6.89 0.32 16.98
N ASN A 204 -6.54 -0.98 16.98
CA ASN A 204 -7.41 -2.04 17.46
C ASN A 204 -7.78 -1.86 18.94
N LEU A 205 -6.80 -1.53 19.79
CA LEU A 205 -7.04 -1.25 21.22
C LEU A 205 -8.00 -0.08 21.40
N SER A 206 -7.77 1.01 20.69
CA SER A 206 -8.59 2.22 20.80
C SER A 206 -10.03 1.99 20.34
N VAL A 207 -10.22 1.28 19.23
CA VAL A 207 -11.55 0.92 18.73
C VAL A 207 -12.27 -0.03 19.69
N SER A 208 -11.56 -1.03 20.24
CA SER A 208 -12.13 -1.97 21.21
C SER A 208 -12.58 -1.26 22.50
N LEU A 209 -11.79 -0.31 22.99
CA LEU A 209 -12.15 0.49 24.18
C LEU A 209 -13.25 1.51 23.89
N ALA A 210 -13.42 1.95 22.65
CA ALA A 210 -14.46 2.89 22.26
C ALA A 210 -15.89 2.33 22.47
N ALA A 211 -16.04 1.01 22.53
CA ALA A 211 -17.30 0.36 22.89
C ALA A 211 -17.74 0.65 24.34
N GLN A 212 -16.79 0.95 25.24
CA GLN A 212 -17.05 1.22 26.65
C GLN A 212 -17.00 2.71 26.99
N MET A 213 -16.16 3.47 26.30
CA MET A 213 -15.98 4.92 26.49
C MET A 213 -15.67 5.59 25.15
N CYS A 214 -16.35 6.68 24.79
CA CYS A 214 -16.28 7.27 23.43
C CYS A 214 -14.92 7.89 23.07
N TRP A 215 -14.14 8.39 24.03
CA TRP A 215 -12.93 9.17 23.74
C TRP A 215 -11.76 8.39 23.08
N PRO A 216 -11.55 7.05 23.29
CA PRO A 216 -10.47 6.34 22.62
C PRO A 216 -10.57 6.36 21.10
N ILE A 217 -11.77 6.55 20.54
CA ILE A 217 -11.93 6.70 19.09
C ILE A 217 -11.11 7.88 18.53
N LEU A 218 -10.91 8.92 19.31
CA LEU A 218 -10.09 10.07 18.92
C LEU A 218 -8.60 9.70 18.81
N ILE A 219 -8.13 8.76 19.65
CA ILE A 219 -6.76 8.22 19.53
C ILE A 219 -6.63 7.45 18.24
N SER A 220 -7.58 6.57 17.93
CA SER A 220 -7.58 5.82 16.66
C SER A 220 -7.58 6.77 15.46
N LEU A 221 -8.45 7.78 15.44
CA LEU A 221 -8.50 8.77 14.37
C LEU A 221 -7.18 9.54 14.23
N ALA A 222 -6.60 10.00 15.33
CA ALA A 222 -5.33 10.73 15.31
C ALA A 222 -4.16 9.83 14.85
N ASN A 223 -4.12 8.57 15.31
CA ASN A 223 -3.13 7.57 14.92
C ASN A 223 -3.18 7.28 13.42
N ASP A 224 -4.37 6.98 12.90
CA ASP A 224 -4.54 6.52 11.52
C ASP A 224 -4.40 7.66 10.52
N TRP A 225 -5.13 8.75 10.71
CA TRP A 225 -5.03 9.90 9.81
C TRP A 225 -3.70 10.63 9.94
N GLY A 226 -3.10 10.66 11.14
CA GLY A 226 -1.72 11.14 11.33
C GLY A 226 -0.73 10.29 10.54
N GLY A 227 -0.85 8.98 10.60
CA GLY A 227 -0.05 8.05 9.81
C GLY A 227 -0.25 8.21 8.30
N VAL A 228 -1.48 8.34 7.83
CA VAL A 228 -1.80 8.59 6.41
C VAL A 228 -1.17 9.90 5.93
N ILE A 229 -1.23 10.96 6.73
CA ILE A 229 -0.60 12.25 6.39
C ILE A 229 0.92 12.09 6.29
N ILE A 230 1.55 11.34 7.21
CA ILE A 230 3.00 11.08 7.16
C ILE A 230 3.36 10.31 5.89
N LEU A 231 2.61 9.23 5.54
CA LEU A 231 2.85 8.51 4.29
C LEU A 231 2.65 9.41 3.07
N LEU A 232 1.64 10.26 3.07
CA LEU A 232 1.43 11.22 1.97
C LEU A 232 2.61 12.19 1.83
N ILE A 233 3.15 12.69 2.94
CA ILE A 233 4.36 13.52 2.93
C ILE A 233 5.52 12.73 2.32
N MET A 234 5.71 11.46 2.68
CA MET A 234 6.76 10.61 2.11
C MET A 234 6.59 10.40 0.60
N VAL A 235 5.34 10.24 0.12
CA VAL A 235 5.02 10.20 -1.32
C VAL A 235 5.42 11.50 -2.01
N LEU A 236 5.07 12.65 -1.44
CA LEU A 236 5.41 13.97 -2.01
C LEU A 236 6.93 14.18 -2.07
N LEU A 237 7.66 13.79 -1.02
CA LEU A 237 9.12 13.84 -1.00
C LEU A 237 9.75 12.89 -2.02
N SER A 238 9.15 11.72 -2.25
CA SER A 238 9.58 10.78 -3.28
C SER A 238 9.41 11.37 -4.68
N TRP A 239 8.29 12.03 -4.98
CA TRP A 239 8.10 12.71 -6.27
C TRP A 239 9.16 13.78 -6.55
N ASP A 240 9.50 14.59 -5.56
CA ASP A 240 10.54 15.62 -5.72
C ASP A 240 11.91 14.99 -5.99
N ARG A 241 12.21 13.91 -5.30
CA ARG A 241 13.45 13.14 -5.47
C ARG A 241 13.52 12.47 -6.84
N GLU A 242 12.47 11.78 -7.29
CA GLU A 242 12.39 11.13 -8.60
C GLU A 242 12.49 12.16 -9.73
N LYS A 243 11.80 13.29 -9.60
CA LYS A 243 11.96 14.43 -10.51
C LYS A 243 13.41 14.88 -10.58
N GLY A 244 14.12 14.97 -9.44
CA GLY A 244 15.54 15.31 -9.40
C GLY A 244 16.39 14.30 -10.16
N TRP A 245 16.12 13.00 -10.02
CA TRP A 245 16.82 11.96 -10.76
C TRP A 245 16.59 12.06 -12.26
N ILE A 246 15.34 12.18 -12.70
CA ILE A 246 15.01 12.34 -14.13
C ILE A 246 15.71 13.58 -14.71
N THR A 247 15.69 14.69 -13.98
CA THR A 247 16.38 15.93 -14.39
C THR A 247 17.88 15.71 -14.60
N GLN A 248 18.53 15.04 -13.64
CA GLN A 248 19.97 14.81 -13.68
C GLN A 248 20.37 13.81 -14.76
N GLU A 249 19.66 12.67 -14.85
CA GLU A 249 20.07 11.56 -15.71
C GLU A 249 19.71 11.78 -17.20
N LEU A 250 18.72 12.62 -17.52
CA LEU A 250 18.36 12.93 -18.90
C LEU A 250 19.06 14.18 -19.46
N SER A 251 19.78 14.96 -18.65
CA SER A 251 20.47 16.16 -19.14
C SER A 251 21.54 15.83 -20.20
N ASP A 252 22.23 14.69 -20.04
CA ASP A 252 23.24 14.24 -20.99
C ASP A 252 22.63 13.84 -22.33
N GLU A 253 21.41 13.31 -22.34
CA GLU A 253 20.69 12.92 -23.56
C GLU A 253 20.30 14.14 -24.41
N VAL A 254 19.97 15.27 -23.75
CA VAL A 254 19.72 16.53 -24.44
C VAL A 254 21.02 17.04 -25.06
N SER A 255 22.12 17.00 -24.31
CA SER A 255 23.43 17.46 -24.80
C SER A 255 23.95 16.59 -25.97
N ALA A 256 23.61 15.31 -25.98
CA ALA A 256 23.94 14.38 -27.06
C ALA A 256 23.00 14.50 -28.29
N GLY A 257 21.90 15.24 -28.19
CA GLY A 257 20.91 15.38 -29.24
C GLY A 257 19.98 14.17 -29.41
N THR A 258 20.01 13.20 -28.48
CA THR A 258 19.13 12.02 -28.49
C THR A 258 17.73 12.34 -27.95
N LEU A 259 17.59 13.39 -27.12
CA LEU A 259 16.34 13.87 -26.58
C LEU A 259 16.19 15.37 -26.88
N SER A 260 15.02 15.80 -27.37
CA SER A 260 14.77 17.23 -27.55
C SER A 260 14.57 17.93 -26.22
N GLN A 261 14.84 19.24 -26.16
CA GLN A 261 14.62 20.05 -24.96
C GLN A 261 13.15 20.00 -24.50
N ASP A 262 12.18 20.01 -25.43
CA ASP A 262 10.75 19.95 -25.11
C ASP A 262 10.34 18.58 -24.54
N ASP A 263 10.87 17.48 -25.10
CA ASP A 263 10.65 16.14 -24.59
C ASP A 263 11.27 15.95 -23.19
N TYR A 264 12.47 16.50 -22.98
CA TYR A 264 13.12 16.51 -21.66
C TYR A 264 12.24 17.23 -20.62
N GLU A 265 11.82 18.46 -20.90
CA GLU A 265 10.96 19.20 -19.98
C GLU A 265 9.61 18.52 -19.74
N THR A 266 9.08 17.85 -20.78
CA THR A 266 7.87 17.07 -20.67
C THR A 266 8.08 15.80 -19.83
N ALA A 267 9.22 15.13 -19.94
CA ALA A 267 9.56 13.97 -19.11
C ALA A 267 9.72 14.34 -17.63
N VAL A 268 10.38 15.49 -17.35
CA VAL A 268 10.62 16.00 -15.98
C VAL A 268 9.34 16.49 -15.30
N LEU A 269 8.46 17.16 -16.05
CA LEU A 269 7.27 17.82 -15.50
C LEU A 269 6.01 16.96 -15.71
N TYR A 270 5.57 16.27 -14.66
CA TYR A 270 4.39 15.38 -14.73
C TYR A 270 3.14 16.06 -15.34
N GLY A 271 2.89 17.33 -15.01
CA GLY A 271 1.78 18.10 -15.61
C GLY A 271 1.88 18.24 -17.12
N ARG A 272 3.10 18.42 -17.68
CA ARG A 272 3.32 18.45 -19.13
C ARG A 272 3.09 17.09 -19.77
N ARG A 273 3.50 15.98 -19.11
CA ARG A 273 3.22 14.62 -19.58
C ARG A 273 1.73 14.35 -19.71
N VAL A 274 0.96 14.71 -18.67
CA VAL A 274 -0.50 14.57 -18.67
C VAL A 274 -1.13 15.44 -19.77
N ALA A 275 -0.72 16.70 -19.89
CA ALA A 275 -1.22 17.61 -20.93
C ALA A 275 -0.89 17.11 -22.36
N ALA A 276 0.31 16.54 -22.58
CA ALA A 276 0.70 15.96 -23.87
C ALA A 276 -0.18 14.75 -24.22
N GLN A 277 -0.45 13.87 -23.24
CA GLN A 277 -1.34 12.71 -23.44
C GLN A 277 -2.77 13.15 -23.79
N TRP A 278 -3.33 14.13 -23.07
CA TRP A 278 -4.66 14.64 -23.35
C TRP A 278 -4.74 15.33 -24.71
N ARG A 279 -3.75 16.15 -25.09
CA ARG A 279 -3.67 16.74 -26.43
C ARG A 279 -3.67 15.67 -27.51
N ALA A 280 -2.84 14.64 -27.36
CA ALA A 280 -2.77 13.53 -28.31
C ALA A 280 -4.12 12.79 -28.40
N LEU A 281 -4.79 12.57 -27.26
CA LEU A 281 -6.09 11.90 -27.21
C LEU A 281 -7.17 12.69 -27.98
N TYR A 282 -7.27 13.99 -27.73
CA TYR A 282 -8.29 14.82 -28.36
C TYR A 282 -8.02 15.11 -29.84
N SER A 283 -6.74 15.26 -30.24
CA SER A 283 -6.39 15.60 -31.61
C SER A 283 -6.25 14.38 -32.53
N TYR A 284 -5.80 13.24 -32.00
CA TYR A 284 -5.40 12.07 -32.81
C TYR A 284 -5.96 10.73 -32.30
N GLY A 285 -6.67 10.73 -31.18
CA GLY A 285 -7.33 9.56 -30.61
C GLY A 285 -6.45 8.69 -29.72
N LEU A 286 -7.05 7.58 -29.23
CA LEU A 286 -6.46 6.69 -28.22
C LEU A 286 -5.10 6.07 -28.61
N GLY A 287 -4.92 5.76 -29.91
CA GLY A 287 -3.67 5.18 -30.40
C GLY A 287 -2.47 6.08 -30.18
N GLU A 288 -2.61 7.36 -30.52
CA GLU A 288 -1.56 8.35 -30.36
C GLU A 288 -1.33 8.72 -28.91
N ALA A 289 -2.39 8.85 -28.11
CA ALA A 289 -2.26 9.06 -26.67
C ALA A 289 -1.44 7.96 -25.98
N ARG A 290 -1.63 6.69 -26.40
CA ARG A 290 -0.83 5.55 -25.91
C ARG A 290 0.63 5.62 -26.33
N ARG A 291 0.92 6.06 -27.57
CA ARG A 291 2.30 6.24 -28.08
C ARG A 291 3.02 7.33 -27.28
N VAL A 292 2.39 8.48 -27.12
CA VAL A 292 2.93 9.62 -26.35
C VAL A 292 3.19 9.20 -24.90
N ARG A 293 2.26 8.49 -24.27
CA ARG A 293 2.45 7.95 -22.93
C ARG A 293 3.64 7.02 -22.87
N ARG A 294 3.74 6.06 -23.79
CA ARG A 294 4.83 5.06 -23.84
C ARG A 294 6.19 5.71 -24.05
N TYR A 295 6.25 6.73 -24.92
CA TYR A 295 7.47 7.50 -25.17
C TYR A 295 8.02 8.16 -23.89
N HIS A 296 7.17 8.90 -23.18
CA HIS A 296 7.58 9.53 -21.93
C HIS A 296 7.90 8.52 -20.83
N GLN A 297 7.21 7.39 -20.80
CA GLN A 297 7.52 6.32 -19.87
C GLN A 297 8.92 5.74 -20.15
N MET A 298 9.24 5.45 -21.42
CA MET A 298 10.59 4.97 -21.80
C MET A 298 11.69 5.97 -21.44
N ALA A 299 11.44 7.27 -21.58
CA ALA A 299 12.39 8.30 -21.17
C ALA A 299 12.64 8.28 -19.64
N THR A 300 11.59 8.11 -18.81
CA THR A 300 11.74 7.96 -17.37
C THR A 300 12.42 6.65 -16.99
N GLU A 301 12.04 5.52 -17.59
CA GLU A 301 12.70 4.22 -17.37
C GLU A 301 14.21 4.29 -17.68
N LEU A 302 14.59 5.02 -18.74
CA LEU A 302 16.01 5.27 -19.06
C LEU A 302 16.70 6.03 -17.92
N ALA A 303 16.07 7.08 -17.38
CA ALA A 303 16.63 7.84 -16.28
C ALA A 303 16.86 6.96 -15.03
N PHE A 304 15.87 6.15 -14.66
CA PHE A 304 15.98 5.23 -13.54
C PHE A 304 17.04 4.14 -13.79
N ALA A 305 17.12 3.60 -15.00
CA ALA A 305 18.15 2.62 -15.37
C ALA A 305 19.57 3.21 -15.25
N LYS A 306 19.80 4.45 -15.75
CA LYS A 306 21.07 5.18 -15.61
C LYS A 306 21.40 5.42 -14.14
N ARG A 307 20.40 5.79 -13.35
CA ARG A 307 20.55 5.98 -11.90
C ARG A 307 20.96 4.69 -11.20
N ARG A 308 20.28 3.57 -11.48
CA ARG A 308 20.63 2.26 -10.92
C ARG A 308 22.07 1.86 -11.26
N GLN A 309 22.52 2.10 -12.49
CA GLN A 309 23.91 1.83 -12.87
C GLN A 309 24.92 2.70 -12.10
N ARG A 310 24.62 3.98 -11.91
CA ARG A 310 25.47 4.91 -11.15
C ARG A 310 25.57 4.54 -9.67
N ASP A 311 24.46 4.07 -9.08
CA ASP A 311 24.39 3.67 -7.67
C ASP A 311 24.82 2.21 -7.43
N ALA A 312 24.94 1.40 -8.48
CA ALA A 312 25.53 0.07 -8.39
C ALA A 312 26.98 0.18 -7.85
N PRO A 313 27.41 -0.73 -6.96
CA PRO A 313 28.79 -0.77 -6.54
C PRO A 313 29.62 -1.06 -7.78
N GLY A 314 30.13 0.00 -8.38
CA GLY A 314 31.03 -0.10 -9.52
C GLY A 314 32.22 -0.94 -9.15
N ASP A 315 32.69 -1.70 -10.09
CA ASP A 315 34.00 -2.31 -10.16
C ASP A 315 35.07 -1.21 -10.03
N LYS A 316 35.27 -0.72 -8.78
CA LYS A 316 36.41 0.12 -8.42
C LYS A 316 37.63 -0.80 -8.23
N ALA A 317 37.86 -1.65 -9.20
CA ALA A 317 39.15 -2.29 -9.42
C ALA A 317 39.83 -1.54 -10.54
N GLY A 318 40.51 -0.44 -10.22
CA GLY A 318 41.31 0.26 -11.21
C GLY A 318 41.44 1.77 -10.98
N GLU A 319 41.75 2.25 -9.76
CA GLU A 319 42.52 3.47 -9.51
C GLU A 319 43.34 3.30 -8.23
#